data_d204502ccc163d3842b2bc0cf05f09ef
#
_entry.id   d204502ccc163d3842b2bc0cf05f09ef
#
_cell.length_a   1.000
_cell.length_b   1.000
_cell.length_c   1.000
_cell.angle_alpha   90.00
_cell.angle_beta   90.00
_cell.angle_gamma   90.00
#
_symmetry.space_group_name_H-M   'P 1'
#
loop_
_entity.id
_entity.type
_entity.pdbx_description
1 polymer ?
#
loop_
_entity_poly.entity_id
_entity_poly.type
_entity_poly.pdbx_seq_one_letter_code
_entity_poly.pdbx_strand_id
1 'polypeptide(L)' 'MPRGREERRHRYTTVSIPVTLYNRIKELIKDTGFTSVSSFVTYVLREVVADMEREKMESETISEEEKKRILERLKALGYL' A
#
# COMPACT_ATOMS: atom_id res chain seq x y z
N MET A 1 28.55 1.80 -3.56
CA MET A 1 28.05 1.99 -3.41
C MET A 1 27.88 1.91 -3.15
N PRO A 2 27.86 2.07 -3.14
CA PRO A 2 27.38 2.13 -2.86
C PRO A 2 26.80 2.32 -2.72
N ARG A 3 26.70 2.75 -2.75
CA ARG A 3 25.95 3.18 -2.64
C ARG A 3 25.12 2.68 -2.32
N GLY A 4 25.31 2.26 -1.90
CA GLY A 4 24.20 1.61 -2.01
C GLY A 4 23.39 1.53 -0.83
N ARG A 5 23.81 1.29 0.33
CA ARG A 5 23.02 1.15 1.43
C ARG A 5 22.43 2.35 1.91
N GLU A 6 23.18 3.35 2.02
CA GLU A 6 22.66 4.59 2.43
C GLU A 6 21.68 5.08 1.50
N GLU A 7 21.90 4.83 0.25
CA GLU A 7 20.95 5.26 -0.72
C GLU A 7 19.66 4.60 -0.54
N ARG A 8 19.65 3.33 -0.14
CA ARG A 8 18.39 2.68 0.06
C ARG A 8 17.61 3.30 1.18
N ARG A 9 18.25 3.78 2.22
CA ARG A 9 17.52 4.41 3.29
C ARG A 9 16.84 5.67 2.84
N HIS A 10 17.39 6.34 1.85
CA HIS A 10 16.81 7.57 1.39
C HIS A 10 16.14 7.48 0.05
N ARG A 11 15.92 6.28 -0.42
CA ARG A 11 15.32 6.12 -1.73
C ARG A 11 13.84 5.93 -1.61
N TYR A 12 13.13 6.82 -2.26
CA TYR A 12 11.69 6.76 -2.27
C TYR A 12 11.23 7.01 -3.68
N THR A 13 10.07 6.53 -4.00
CA THR A 13 9.45 6.90 -5.25
C THR A 13 8.11 7.52 -4.90
N THR A 14 7.43 8.07 -5.87
CA THR A 14 6.17 8.72 -5.61
C THR A 14 5.06 8.04 -6.36
N VAL A 15 3.88 8.14 -5.81
CA VAL A 15 2.69 7.61 -6.41
C VAL A 15 1.63 8.69 -6.24
N SER A 16 0.82 8.89 -7.26
CA SER A 16 -0.22 9.90 -7.18
C SER A 16 -1.49 9.30 -6.62
N ILE A 17 -2.14 10.06 -5.76
CA ILE A 17 -3.46 9.65 -5.31
C ILE A 17 -4.40 10.84 -5.49
N PRO A 18 -5.69 10.60 -5.65
CA PRO A 18 -6.63 11.69 -5.83
C PRO A 18 -6.64 12.64 -4.64
N VAL A 19 -6.80 13.90 -4.89
CA VAL A 19 -6.82 14.89 -3.83
C VAL A 19 -7.92 14.62 -2.83
N THR A 20 -9.08 14.18 -3.32
CA THR A 20 -10.18 13.92 -2.40
C THR A 20 -9.83 12.80 -1.44
N LEU A 21 -9.14 11.77 -1.92
CA LEU A 21 -8.73 10.69 -1.05
C LEU A 21 -7.68 11.18 -0.06
N TYR A 22 -6.75 11.97 -0.54
CA TYR A 22 -5.72 12.54 0.31
C TYR A 22 -6.36 13.33 1.46
N ASN A 23 -7.34 14.15 1.15
CA ASN A 23 -7.97 14.96 2.18
C ASN A 23 -8.77 14.11 3.16
N ARG A 24 -9.38 13.05 2.69
CA ARG A 24 -10.12 12.17 3.59
C ARG A 24 -9.17 11.47 4.55
N ILE A 25 -8.02 11.02 4.06
CA ILE A 25 -7.04 10.39 4.91
C ILE A 25 -6.54 11.39 5.93
N LYS A 26 -6.28 12.62 5.50
CA LYS A 26 -5.76 13.62 6.36
C LYS A 26 -6.69 13.85 7.54
N GLU A 27 -7.98 13.83 7.30
CA GLU A 27 -8.93 13.99 8.38
C GLU A 27 -8.99 12.76 9.27
N LEU A 28 -8.92 11.59 8.67
CA LEU A 28 -9.06 10.37 9.42
C LEU A 28 -7.89 10.09 10.35
N ILE A 29 -6.71 10.55 10.01
CA ILE A 29 -5.56 10.23 10.82
C ILE A 29 -5.34 11.20 11.96
N LYS A 30 -6.16 12.24 12.06
CA LYS A 30 -6.06 13.12 13.19
C LYS A 30 -6.32 12.28 14.42
N ASP A 31 -5.58 12.51 15.45
CA ASP A 31 -5.75 11.80 16.71
C ASP A 31 -5.36 10.33 16.67
N THR A 32 -4.65 9.90 15.64
CA THR A 32 -4.29 8.49 15.56
C THR A 32 -2.82 8.24 15.80
N GLY A 33 -2.02 9.25 15.89
CA GLY A 33 -0.60 9.03 16.05
C GLY A 33 0.18 9.06 14.77
N PHE A 34 -0.46 9.00 13.62
CA PHE A 34 0.25 9.15 12.37
C PHE A 34 0.53 10.64 12.18
N THR A 35 1.75 10.94 11.76
CA THR A 35 2.15 12.32 11.65
C THR A 35 1.92 12.90 10.27
N SER A 36 1.68 12.05 9.28
CA SER A 36 1.46 12.55 7.93
C SER A 36 0.69 11.53 7.13
N VAL A 37 0.12 11.99 6.02
CA VAL A 37 -0.58 11.10 5.11
C VAL A 37 0.39 10.06 4.56
N SER A 38 1.63 10.49 4.28
CA SER A 38 2.61 9.54 3.75
C SER A 38 2.89 8.41 4.73
N SER A 39 2.98 8.71 6.01
CA SER A 39 3.21 7.68 7.01
C SER A 39 2.08 6.70 7.05
N PHE A 40 0.86 7.20 7.01
CA PHE A 40 -0.32 6.36 7.04
C PHE A 40 -0.37 5.47 5.81
N VAL A 41 -0.15 6.05 4.63
CA VAL A 41 -0.22 5.30 3.39
C VAL A 41 0.87 4.22 3.35
N THR A 42 2.06 4.56 3.80
CA THR A 42 3.14 3.59 3.84
C THR A 42 2.78 2.42 4.75
N TYR A 43 2.22 2.72 5.90
CA TYR A 43 1.83 1.68 6.83
C TYR A 43 0.78 0.77 6.21
N VAL A 44 -0.25 1.35 5.64
CA VAL A 44 -1.34 0.57 5.06
C VAL A 44 -0.83 -0.29 3.89
N LEU A 45 0.00 0.30 3.04
CA LEU A 45 0.49 -0.46 1.90
C LEU A 45 1.39 -1.61 2.33
N ARG A 46 2.18 -1.41 3.36
CA ARG A 46 3.02 -2.50 3.84
C ARG A 46 2.16 -3.66 4.34
N GLU A 47 1.08 -3.34 5.04
CA GLU A 47 0.20 -4.37 5.54
C GLU A 47 -0.49 -5.11 4.41
N VAL A 48 -0.97 -4.37 3.44
CA VAL A 48 -1.66 -4.99 2.31
C VAL A 48 -0.70 -5.87 1.51
N VAL A 49 0.49 -5.36 1.25
CA VAL A 49 1.46 -6.12 0.46
C VAL A 49 1.88 -7.37 1.22
N ALA A 50 2.09 -7.25 2.52
CA ALA A 50 2.47 -8.42 3.31
C ALA A 50 1.38 -9.47 3.29
N ASP A 51 0.13 -9.06 3.37
CA ASP A 51 -0.97 -9.99 3.32
C ASP A 51 -1.05 -10.68 1.97
N MET A 52 -0.87 -9.93 0.91
CA MET A 52 -0.93 -10.50 -0.42
C MET A 52 0.21 -11.46 -0.66
N GLU A 53 1.38 -11.13 -0.16
CA GLU A 53 2.51 -12.02 -0.32
C GLU A 53 2.33 -13.31 0.46
N ARG A 54 1.75 -13.19 1.63
CA ARG A 54 1.50 -14.36 2.45
C ARG A 54 0.49 -15.27 1.77
N GLU A 55 -0.55 -14.71 1.22
CA GLU A 55 -1.54 -15.49 0.53
C GLU A 55 -0.95 -16.17 -0.68
N LYS A 56 -0.08 -15.47 -1.38
CA LYS A 56 0.52 -16.05 -2.55
C LYS A 56 1.41 -17.22 -2.18
N MET A 57 2.11 -17.12 -1.06
CA MET A 57 2.95 -18.19 -0.65
C MET A 57 2.17 -19.38 -0.15
N GLU A 58 1.07 -19.11 0.54
CA GLU A 58 0.30 -20.20 1.09
C GLU A 58 -0.44 -20.93 0.06
N SER A 59 -0.82 -20.29 -1.03
CA SER A 59 -1.61 -20.98 -1.95
C SER A 59 -1.11 -20.70 -3.25
N GLU A 60 -0.26 -21.53 -3.65
CA GLU A 60 -0.15 -21.73 -4.93
C GLU A 60 -1.38 -22.11 -5.45
N THR A 61 -2.38 -22.20 -4.61
CA THR A 61 -3.64 -22.65 -4.97
C THR A 61 -4.67 -21.60 -4.89
N ILE A 62 -4.33 -20.34 -4.90
CA ILE A 62 -5.36 -19.33 -5.02
C ILE A 62 -6.06 -19.54 -6.31
N SER A 63 -7.36 -19.71 -6.26
CA SER A 63 -8.14 -19.99 -7.46
C SER A 63 -8.19 -18.72 -8.31
N GLU A 64 -8.52 -18.91 -9.56
CA GLU A 64 -8.63 -17.79 -10.46
C GLU A 64 -9.73 -16.87 -10.02
N GLU A 65 -10.76 -17.40 -9.39
CA GLU A 65 -11.83 -16.57 -8.91
C GLU A 65 -11.39 -15.68 -7.77
N GLU A 66 -10.54 -16.20 -6.91
CA GLU A 66 -10.06 -15.40 -5.82
C GLU A 66 -9.13 -14.32 -6.31
N LYS A 67 -8.30 -14.62 -7.29
CA LYS A 67 -7.45 -13.63 -7.87
C LYS A 67 -8.27 -12.52 -8.48
N LYS A 68 -9.33 -12.90 -9.16
CA LYS A 68 -10.19 -11.96 -9.79
C LYS A 68 -10.86 -11.05 -8.79
N ARG A 69 -11.28 -11.61 -7.66
CA ARG A 69 -11.90 -10.79 -6.63
C ARG A 69 -10.92 -9.79 -6.04
N ILE A 70 -9.68 -10.21 -5.85
CA ILE A 70 -8.67 -9.31 -5.32
C ILE A 70 -8.43 -8.16 -6.28
N LEU A 71 -8.31 -8.49 -7.56
CA LEU A 71 -8.08 -7.45 -8.55
C LEU A 71 -9.26 -6.50 -8.63
N GLU A 72 -10.47 -7.02 -8.56
CA GLU A 72 -11.63 -6.17 -8.62
C GLU A 72 -11.72 -5.26 -7.42
N ARG A 73 -11.33 -5.77 -6.26
CA ARG A 73 -11.34 -4.94 -5.08
C ARG A 73 -10.33 -3.82 -5.21
N LEU A 74 -9.16 -4.11 -5.74
CA LEU A 74 -8.15 -3.10 -5.92
C LEU A 74 -8.61 -2.04 -6.91
N LYS A 75 -9.31 -2.46 -7.96
CA LYS A 75 -9.85 -1.51 -8.90
C LYS A 75 -10.90 -0.65 -8.24
N ALA A 76 -11.77 -1.25 -7.44
CA ALA A 76 -12.81 -0.50 -6.77
C ALA A 76 -12.26 0.51 -5.80
N LEU A 77 -11.09 0.22 -5.25
CA LEU A 77 -10.45 1.14 -4.33
C LEU A 77 -9.59 2.18 -5.05
N GLY A 78 -9.51 2.08 -6.35
CA GLY A 78 -8.78 3.08 -7.11
C GLY A 78 -7.31 2.79 -7.30
N TYR A 79 -6.89 1.57 -7.06
CA TYR A 79 -5.48 1.25 -7.19
C TYR A 79 -5.07 0.82 -8.58
N LEU A 80 -6.00 0.45 -9.42
CA LEU A 80 -5.69 0.02 -10.77
C LEU A 80 -6.39 0.86 -11.81
#